data_d22a98c7b81870196ad8fdcc2dc80826
#
_entry.id   d22a98c7b81870196ad8fdcc2dc80826
#
_cell.length_a   1.000
_cell.length_b   1.000
_cell.length_c   1.000
_cell.angle_alpha   90.00
_cell.angle_beta   90.00
_cell.angle_gamma   90.00
#
_symmetry.space_group_name_H-M   'P 1'
#
loop_
_entity.id
_entity.type
_entity.pdbx_description
1 polymer ?
#
loop_
_entity_poly.entity_id
_entity_poly.type
_entity_poly.pdbx_seq_one_letter_code
_entity_poly.pdbx_strand_id
1 'polypeptide(L)'
;PEQVRSRSEYIEDRIFQEVREIDLHNEIMELKHNLIECEDYKQMAQYFTKCVCGLRCKGVRIWMNQDLVEESLSDSTGEASYITDGYPDTMHVICEKGMEQEYSLYVYVPLHFREREVGYVVLADCDYMLENQFLFETMNTYLESLEYLYRKLRLRKANEKLSRLYVLDSLTGLYNRMAYQEFAEPLYEKCRLQKKAVTVMFIDADHLKYINDTFGHDMGNLEIRGIADGIRKVFPPEAVSMRYGGDEFVVLLPGCEKTQAESLKAAFLKALDEISKSLHAEFDVEASIGYEVVLCGEKSLNECINNADEKMYQFKKARKAQRK
;
A
#
# COMPACT_ATOMS: atom_id res chain seq x y z
N PRO A 1 -36.64 -11.43 59.99
CA PRO A 1 -35.38 -11.38 60.66
C PRO A 1 -34.28 -11.17 59.62
N GLU A 2 -33.82 -9.94 59.49
CA GLU A 2 -32.65 -9.64 58.72
C GLU A 2 -31.45 -10.33 59.37
N GLN A 3 -30.84 -11.26 58.67
CA GLN A 3 -29.56 -11.80 59.11
C GLN A 3 -28.54 -10.69 59.05
N VAL A 4 -28.08 -10.25 60.22
CA VAL A 4 -26.91 -9.36 60.34
C VAL A 4 -25.70 -10.14 59.82
N ARG A 5 -25.24 -9.81 58.60
CA ARG A 5 -23.98 -10.35 58.06
C ARG A 5 -22.87 -10.12 59.06
N SER A 6 -22.04 -11.11 59.28
CA SER A 6 -20.89 -10.96 60.17
C SER A 6 -19.94 -9.92 59.58
N ARG A 7 -19.20 -9.19 60.45
CA ARG A 7 -18.21 -8.22 60.04
C ARG A 7 -17.13 -8.86 59.13
N SER A 8 -16.87 -10.12 59.33
CA SER A 8 -15.93 -10.90 58.52
C SER A 8 -16.45 -11.10 57.09
N GLU A 9 -17.73 -11.51 56.93
CA GLU A 9 -18.35 -11.68 55.59
C GLU A 9 -18.39 -10.37 54.81
N TYR A 10 -18.64 -9.24 55.50
CA TYR A 10 -18.62 -7.93 54.86
C TYR A 10 -17.22 -7.53 54.37
N ILE A 11 -16.17 -7.83 55.13
CA ILE A 11 -14.79 -7.57 54.77
C ILE A 11 -14.35 -8.48 53.64
N GLU A 12 -14.71 -9.74 53.64
CA GLU A 12 -14.42 -10.70 52.58
C GLU A 12 -15.09 -10.32 51.25
N ASP A 13 -16.38 -9.95 51.27
CA ASP A 13 -17.09 -9.42 50.11
C ASP A 13 -16.42 -8.17 49.54
N ARG A 14 -15.98 -7.28 50.38
CA ARG A 14 -15.33 -6.03 49.95
C ARG A 14 -13.96 -6.25 49.37
N ILE A 15 -13.14 -7.11 49.97
CA ILE A 15 -11.85 -7.50 49.44
C ILE A 15 -12.03 -8.19 48.06
N PHE A 16 -13.01 -9.06 47.93
CA PHE A 16 -13.34 -9.72 46.71
C PHE A 16 -13.77 -8.76 45.59
N GLN A 17 -14.53 -7.71 45.91
CA GLN A 17 -14.88 -6.66 44.96
C GLN A 17 -13.66 -5.83 44.56
N GLU A 18 -12.82 -5.40 45.51
CA GLU A 18 -11.62 -4.61 45.23
C GLU A 18 -10.61 -5.39 44.34
N VAL A 19 -10.39 -6.67 44.59
CA VAL A 19 -9.53 -7.52 43.73
C VAL A 19 -10.11 -7.64 42.33
N ARG A 20 -11.41 -7.77 42.22
CA ARG A 20 -12.10 -7.86 40.93
C ARG A 20 -12.00 -6.56 40.10
N GLU A 21 -12.10 -5.41 40.75
CA GLU A 21 -11.95 -4.12 40.09
C GLU A 21 -10.51 -3.93 39.56
N ILE A 22 -9.50 -4.39 40.30
CA ILE A 22 -8.11 -4.37 39.88
C ILE A 22 -7.89 -5.26 38.65
N ASP A 23 -8.44 -6.46 38.65
CA ASP A 23 -8.31 -7.39 37.51
C ASP A 23 -8.97 -6.82 36.24
N LEU A 24 -10.14 -6.20 36.37
CA LEU A 24 -10.86 -5.56 35.29
C LEU A 24 -10.09 -4.33 34.72
N HIS A 25 -9.53 -3.53 35.60
CA HIS A 25 -8.72 -2.41 35.17
C HIS A 25 -7.48 -2.86 34.37
N ASN A 26 -6.85 -3.95 34.81
CA ASN A 26 -5.73 -4.56 34.11
C ASN A 26 -6.15 -5.07 32.71
N GLU A 27 -7.31 -5.73 32.59
CA GLU A 27 -7.86 -6.19 31.30
C GLU A 27 -8.11 -5.04 30.32
N ILE A 28 -8.65 -3.90 30.80
CA ILE A 28 -8.87 -2.72 29.97
C ILE A 28 -7.53 -2.08 29.56
N MET A 29 -6.55 -2.04 30.45
CA MET A 29 -5.21 -1.54 30.12
C MET A 29 -4.51 -2.42 29.08
N GLU A 30 -4.63 -3.75 29.22
CA GLU A 30 -4.13 -4.70 28.21
C GLU A 30 -4.86 -4.51 26.88
N LEU A 31 -6.18 -4.35 26.89
CA LEU A 31 -6.97 -4.04 25.70
C LEU A 31 -6.43 -2.78 25.00
N LYS A 32 -6.28 -1.68 25.75
CA LYS A 32 -5.79 -0.41 25.21
C LYS A 32 -4.42 -0.56 24.55
N HIS A 33 -3.50 -1.29 25.18
CA HIS A 33 -2.19 -1.57 24.64
C HIS A 33 -2.27 -2.33 23.31
N ASN A 34 -3.04 -3.42 23.27
CA ASN A 34 -3.20 -4.25 22.08
C ASN A 34 -3.90 -3.51 20.92
N LEU A 35 -4.89 -2.65 21.22
CA LEU A 35 -5.63 -1.92 20.20
C LEU A 35 -4.79 -0.85 19.48
N ILE A 36 -3.81 -0.25 20.14
CA ILE A 36 -2.91 0.76 19.55
C ILE A 36 -1.99 0.13 18.48
N GLU A 37 -1.62 -1.14 18.67
CA GLU A 37 -0.72 -1.85 17.76
C GLU A 37 -1.42 -2.44 16.54
N CYS A 38 -2.76 -2.41 16.49
CA CYS A 38 -3.52 -2.96 15.39
C CYS A 38 -3.21 -2.26 14.04
N GLU A 39 -3.17 -3.07 13.00
CA GLU A 39 -2.96 -2.61 11.63
C GLU A 39 -4.24 -2.58 10.79
N ASP A 40 -5.27 -3.33 11.21
CA ASP A 40 -6.56 -3.40 10.54
C ASP A 40 -7.74 -3.54 11.52
N TYR A 41 -8.96 -3.32 11.01
CA TYR A 41 -10.19 -3.37 11.82
C TYR A 41 -10.54 -4.77 12.29
N LYS A 42 -10.19 -5.81 11.54
CA LYS A 42 -10.47 -7.20 11.90
C LYS A 42 -9.65 -7.63 13.12
N GLN A 43 -8.36 -7.30 13.10
CA GLN A 43 -7.46 -7.53 14.25
C GLN A 43 -7.96 -6.79 15.49
N MET A 44 -8.35 -5.53 15.33
CA MET A 44 -8.89 -4.71 16.41
C MET A 44 -10.17 -5.32 16.99
N ALA A 45 -11.10 -5.77 16.14
CA ALA A 45 -12.34 -6.42 16.56
C ALA A 45 -12.09 -7.75 17.29
N GLN A 46 -11.07 -8.50 16.90
CA GLN A 46 -10.67 -9.74 17.57
C GLN A 46 -10.15 -9.49 18.99
N TYR A 47 -9.27 -8.48 19.17
CA TYR A 47 -8.77 -8.12 20.51
C TYR A 47 -9.90 -7.62 21.42
N PHE A 48 -10.78 -6.77 20.90
CA PHE A 48 -11.93 -6.29 21.65
C PHE A 48 -12.84 -7.48 22.05
N THR A 49 -13.18 -8.35 21.12
CA THR A 49 -14.01 -9.54 21.38
C THR A 49 -13.39 -10.45 22.42
N LYS A 50 -12.07 -10.67 22.36
CA LYS A 50 -11.36 -11.46 23.38
C LYS A 50 -11.49 -10.84 24.76
N CYS A 51 -11.30 -9.54 24.88
CA CYS A 51 -11.42 -8.81 26.16
C CYS A 51 -12.84 -8.92 26.72
N VAL A 52 -13.88 -8.52 25.97
CA VAL A 52 -15.26 -8.54 26.49
C VAL A 52 -15.78 -9.94 26.84
N CYS A 53 -15.33 -10.98 26.12
CA CYS A 53 -15.61 -12.37 26.48
C CYS A 53 -14.88 -12.77 27.78
N GLY A 54 -13.66 -12.28 28.02
CA GLY A 54 -12.96 -12.41 29.30
C GLY A 54 -13.72 -11.74 30.45
N LEU A 55 -14.38 -10.64 30.16
CA LEU A 55 -15.26 -9.89 31.07
C LEU A 55 -16.69 -10.48 31.18
N ARG A 56 -16.87 -11.76 30.87
CA ARG A 56 -18.11 -12.53 30.96
C ARG A 56 -19.23 -12.14 29.99
N CYS A 57 -18.93 -11.46 28.91
CA CYS A 57 -19.86 -11.33 27.83
C CYS A 57 -19.98 -12.68 27.09
N LYS A 58 -21.20 -13.20 26.90
CA LYS A 58 -21.41 -14.51 26.29
C LYS A 58 -21.39 -14.48 24.76
N GLY A 59 -21.82 -13.36 24.18
CA GLY A 59 -21.80 -13.19 22.72
C GLY A 59 -21.43 -11.77 22.33
N VAL A 60 -20.70 -11.65 21.22
CA VAL A 60 -20.25 -10.39 20.63
C VAL A 60 -20.42 -10.45 19.13
N ARG A 61 -21.01 -9.40 18.56
CA ARG A 61 -21.04 -9.19 17.11
C ARG A 61 -20.70 -7.74 16.81
N ILE A 62 -19.81 -7.53 15.85
CA ILE A 62 -19.36 -6.20 15.45
C ILE A 62 -19.63 -6.02 13.96
N TRP A 63 -20.42 -5.00 13.62
CA TRP A 63 -20.64 -4.56 12.25
C TRP A 63 -19.91 -3.26 11.99
N MET A 64 -19.37 -3.11 10.79
CA MET A 64 -18.80 -1.86 10.32
C MET A 64 -19.31 -1.51 8.92
N ASN A 65 -19.37 -0.21 8.66
CA ASN A 65 -19.75 0.31 7.35
C ASN A 65 -18.75 -0.16 6.27
N GLN A 66 -19.26 -0.64 5.14
CA GLN A 66 -18.46 -1.15 4.02
C GLN A 66 -17.44 -0.14 3.51
N ASP A 67 -17.85 1.12 3.32
CA ASP A 67 -16.96 2.16 2.83
C ASP A 67 -15.70 2.33 3.71
N LEU A 68 -15.87 2.18 5.03
CA LEU A 68 -14.77 2.27 6.00
C LEU A 68 -13.82 1.07 5.88
N VAL A 69 -14.37 -0.11 5.72
CA VAL A 69 -13.59 -1.35 5.57
C VAL A 69 -12.81 -1.30 4.25
N GLU A 70 -13.44 -0.90 3.15
CA GLU A 70 -12.81 -0.75 1.84
C GLU A 70 -11.78 0.38 1.79
N GLU A 71 -12.02 1.50 2.49
CA GLU A 71 -11.02 2.57 2.63
C GLU A 71 -9.73 2.07 3.32
N SER A 72 -9.82 1.03 4.15
CA SER A 72 -8.70 0.48 4.92
C SER A 72 -7.96 -0.66 4.23
N LEU A 73 -8.63 -1.37 3.32
CA LEU A 73 -8.02 -2.44 2.54
C LEU A 73 -7.12 -1.79 1.47
N SER A 74 -5.83 -1.89 1.64
CA SER A 74 -4.88 -1.72 0.55
C SER A 74 -5.09 -2.87 -0.44
N ASP A 75 -4.80 -2.66 -1.74
CA ASP A 75 -4.94 -3.56 -2.90
C ASP A 75 -4.41 -5.02 -2.76
N SER A 76 -4.30 -5.54 -1.56
CA SER A 76 -3.96 -6.95 -1.32
C SER A 76 -5.21 -7.80 -1.47
N THR A 77 -5.29 -8.44 -2.61
CA THR A 77 -6.18 -9.53 -3.01
C THR A 77 -6.41 -10.57 -1.90
N GLY A 78 -7.36 -10.31 -1.04
CA GLY A 78 -7.89 -11.27 -0.10
C GLY A 78 -9.41 -11.13 -0.12
N GLU A 79 -10.10 -12.06 -0.78
CA GLU A 79 -11.55 -12.20 -0.67
C GLU A 79 -11.90 -12.39 0.80
N ALA A 80 -12.27 -11.32 1.48
CA ALA A 80 -12.90 -11.40 2.77
C ALA A 80 -14.34 -11.85 2.52
N SER A 81 -14.64 -13.10 2.82
CA SER A 81 -16.02 -13.59 2.83
C SER A 81 -16.76 -12.91 3.99
N TYR A 82 -17.57 -11.92 3.66
CA TYR A 82 -18.45 -11.25 4.59
C TYR A 82 -19.82 -11.95 4.59
N ILE A 83 -20.30 -12.26 5.78
CA ILE A 83 -21.65 -12.83 5.95
C ILE A 83 -22.63 -11.66 5.95
N THR A 84 -23.44 -11.57 4.90
CA THR A 84 -24.50 -10.55 4.74
C THR A 84 -25.86 -11.22 4.99
N ASP A 85 -26.34 -11.27 6.21
CA ASP A 85 -27.71 -11.67 6.49
C ASP A 85 -28.46 -10.57 7.25
N GLY A 86 -29.41 -9.93 6.55
CA GLY A 86 -30.52 -9.20 7.15
C GLY A 86 -30.31 -7.74 7.54
N TYR A 87 -29.23 -7.07 7.14
CA TYR A 87 -28.99 -5.63 7.38
C TYR A 87 -28.76 -4.86 6.09
N PRO A 88 -28.84 -3.49 6.11
CA PRO A 88 -28.68 -2.69 4.89
C PRO A 88 -27.39 -3.06 4.18
N ASP A 89 -27.40 -3.09 2.85
CA ASP A 89 -26.30 -3.50 1.95
C ASP A 89 -24.95 -2.78 2.16
N THR A 90 -24.87 -1.92 3.18
CA THR A 90 -23.70 -1.09 3.50
C THR A 90 -22.96 -1.49 4.78
N MET A 91 -23.42 -2.51 5.50
CA MET A 91 -22.81 -2.96 6.78
C MET A 91 -22.33 -4.40 6.71
N HIS A 92 -21.09 -4.63 7.14
CA HIS A 92 -20.47 -5.96 7.17
C HIS A 92 -20.14 -6.40 8.58
N VAL A 93 -20.38 -7.69 8.88
CA VAL A 93 -19.93 -8.33 10.12
C VAL A 93 -18.42 -8.54 10.02
N ILE A 94 -17.64 -7.87 10.86
CA ILE A 94 -16.19 -8.02 10.90
C ILE A 94 -15.69 -8.97 11.99
N CYS A 95 -16.51 -9.22 13.00
CA CYS A 95 -16.25 -10.20 14.06
C CYS A 95 -17.55 -10.70 14.68
N GLU A 96 -17.63 -12.00 14.92
CA GLU A 96 -18.74 -12.64 15.62
C GLU A 96 -18.22 -13.77 16.50
N LYS A 97 -18.74 -13.88 17.73
CA LYS A 97 -18.43 -14.95 18.65
C LYS A 97 -19.61 -15.20 19.59
N GLY A 98 -20.01 -16.45 19.73
CA GLY A 98 -21.03 -16.86 20.69
C GLY A 98 -22.45 -16.36 20.39
N MET A 99 -22.78 -15.97 19.15
CA MET A 99 -24.10 -15.44 18.78
C MET A 99 -25.02 -16.49 18.15
N GLU A 100 -24.70 -17.76 18.33
CA GLU A 100 -25.44 -18.92 17.74
C GLU A 100 -26.73 -19.32 18.52
N GLN A 101 -26.93 -18.72 19.69
CA GLN A 101 -28.05 -19.01 20.55
C GLN A 101 -28.80 -17.75 20.98
N GLU A 102 -30.06 -17.89 21.44
CA GLU A 102 -30.80 -16.76 21.98
C GLU A 102 -30.33 -16.43 23.41
N TYR A 103 -30.21 -15.16 23.70
CA TYR A 103 -29.80 -14.62 24.99
C TYR A 103 -30.93 -13.81 25.65
N SER A 104 -30.85 -13.64 26.96
CA SER A 104 -31.83 -12.90 27.73
C SER A 104 -31.68 -11.38 27.59
N LEU A 105 -30.45 -10.91 27.33
CA LEU A 105 -30.14 -9.51 27.23
C LEU A 105 -29.22 -9.24 26.03
N TYR A 106 -29.59 -8.24 25.24
CA TYR A 106 -28.74 -7.69 24.17
C TYR A 106 -28.51 -6.19 24.40
N VAL A 107 -27.26 -5.78 24.36
CA VAL A 107 -26.85 -4.39 24.42
C VAL A 107 -26.33 -3.97 23.05
N TYR A 108 -26.97 -2.97 22.45
CA TYR A 108 -26.57 -2.39 21.16
C TYR A 108 -25.82 -1.08 21.42
N VAL A 109 -24.59 -1.01 20.96
CA VAL A 109 -23.74 0.18 21.10
C VAL A 109 -23.38 0.70 19.71
N PRO A 110 -23.91 1.86 19.32
CA PRO A 110 -23.53 2.47 18.05
C PRO A 110 -22.09 2.99 18.12
N LEU A 111 -21.36 2.80 17.00
CA LEU A 111 -20.00 3.31 16.83
C LEU A 111 -20.04 4.57 15.97
N HIS A 112 -19.55 5.67 16.51
CA HIS A 112 -19.54 6.98 15.84
C HIS A 112 -18.16 7.63 15.86
N PHE A 113 -17.77 8.24 14.71
CA PHE A 113 -16.68 9.22 14.67
C PHE A 113 -17.30 10.62 14.54
N ARG A 114 -17.44 11.34 15.64
CA ARG A 114 -18.17 12.62 15.71
C ARG A 114 -19.61 12.46 15.21
N GLU A 115 -19.91 12.96 13.99
CA GLU A 115 -21.24 12.92 13.38
C GLU A 115 -21.43 11.75 12.37
N ARG A 116 -20.37 10.95 12.11
CA ARG A 116 -20.45 9.84 11.17
C ARG A 116 -20.63 8.53 11.91
N GLU A 117 -21.72 7.85 11.59
CA GLU A 117 -21.96 6.48 12.01
C GLU A 117 -21.02 5.53 11.27
N VAL A 118 -20.29 4.68 12.03
CA VAL A 118 -19.29 3.78 11.48
C VAL A 118 -19.61 2.31 11.67
N GLY A 119 -20.57 2.00 12.56
CA GLY A 119 -20.99 0.64 12.79
C GLY A 119 -21.71 0.45 14.13
N TYR A 120 -21.80 -0.82 14.54
CA TYR A 120 -22.44 -1.24 15.77
C TYR A 120 -21.66 -2.36 16.44
N VAL A 121 -21.71 -2.37 17.77
CA VAL A 121 -21.35 -3.53 18.59
C VAL A 121 -22.62 -4.06 19.26
N VAL A 122 -22.82 -5.36 19.20
CA VAL A 122 -23.87 -6.06 19.95
C VAL A 122 -23.19 -6.98 20.94
N LEU A 123 -23.54 -6.82 22.22
CA LEU A 123 -23.07 -7.65 23.31
C LEU A 123 -24.26 -8.44 23.88
N ALA A 124 -24.08 -9.74 24.11
CA ALA A 124 -25.09 -10.61 24.65
C ALA A 124 -24.72 -11.06 26.07
N ASP A 125 -25.71 -10.98 27.01
CA ASP A 125 -25.57 -11.34 28.43
C ASP A 125 -24.29 -10.77 29.06
N CYS A 126 -24.19 -9.43 29.09
CA CYS A 126 -23.05 -8.68 29.64
C CYS A 126 -23.40 -7.97 30.98
N ASP A 127 -24.24 -8.59 31.81
CA ASP A 127 -24.81 -8.00 33.02
C ASP A 127 -23.75 -7.39 33.95
N TYR A 128 -22.65 -8.11 34.14
CA TYR A 128 -21.57 -7.67 34.99
C TYR A 128 -20.89 -6.35 34.53
N MET A 129 -20.77 -6.16 33.22
CA MET A 129 -20.20 -4.93 32.68
C MET A 129 -21.12 -3.73 32.88
N LEU A 130 -22.44 -3.95 32.87
CA LEU A 130 -23.44 -2.91 33.12
C LEU A 130 -23.47 -2.46 34.57
N GLU A 131 -23.36 -3.40 35.52
CA GLU A 131 -23.41 -3.11 36.96
C GLU A 131 -22.26 -2.23 37.44
N ASN A 132 -21.08 -2.33 36.86
CA ASN A 132 -19.85 -1.70 37.32
C ASN A 132 -19.33 -0.56 36.41
N GLN A 133 -20.12 -0.07 35.46
CA GLN A 133 -19.75 0.96 34.50
C GLN A 133 -18.57 0.60 33.58
N PHE A 134 -18.04 -0.63 33.65
CA PHE A 134 -16.93 -1.09 32.82
C PHE A 134 -17.28 -1.16 31.34
N LEU A 135 -18.56 -1.34 31.00
CA LEU A 135 -19.02 -1.26 29.63
C LEU A 135 -18.66 0.08 28.99
N PHE A 136 -18.92 1.17 29.69
CA PHE A 136 -18.64 2.51 29.20
C PHE A 136 -17.14 2.72 28.95
N GLU A 137 -16.30 2.33 29.90
CA GLU A 137 -14.84 2.47 29.82
C GLU A 137 -14.27 1.60 28.69
N THR A 138 -14.70 0.34 28.58
CA THR A 138 -14.28 -0.59 27.53
C THR A 138 -14.70 -0.09 26.15
N MET A 139 -15.94 0.40 26.00
CA MET A 139 -16.44 0.93 24.75
C MET A 139 -15.74 2.23 24.34
N ASN A 140 -15.47 3.14 25.28
CA ASN A 140 -14.70 4.35 25.00
C ASN A 140 -13.27 4.02 24.54
N THR A 141 -12.61 3.06 25.22
CA THR A 141 -11.28 2.60 24.82
C THR A 141 -11.28 2.03 23.40
N TYR A 142 -12.29 1.25 23.06
CA TYR A 142 -12.45 0.71 21.71
C TYR A 142 -12.70 1.79 20.67
N LEU A 143 -13.61 2.74 20.94
CA LEU A 143 -13.97 3.85 20.04
C LEU A 143 -12.78 4.80 19.79
N GLU A 144 -12.06 5.19 20.83
CA GLU A 144 -10.86 6.03 20.69
C GLU A 144 -9.78 5.35 19.83
N SER A 145 -9.56 4.05 20.07
CA SER A 145 -8.59 3.26 19.31
C SER A 145 -9.04 3.04 17.87
N LEU A 146 -10.34 2.87 17.63
CA LEU A 146 -10.93 2.73 16.30
C LEU A 146 -10.77 4.05 15.51
N GLU A 147 -11.03 5.20 16.12
CA GLU A 147 -10.81 6.51 15.50
C GLU A 147 -9.32 6.74 15.19
N TYR A 148 -8.42 6.34 16.11
CA TYR A 148 -6.98 6.42 15.87
C TYR A 148 -6.55 5.57 14.67
N LEU A 149 -6.98 4.32 14.60
CA LEU A 149 -6.69 3.42 13.47
C LEU A 149 -7.22 3.99 12.15
N TYR A 150 -8.45 4.49 12.14
CA TYR A 150 -9.04 5.15 10.97
C TYR A 150 -8.18 6.31 10.46
N ARG A 151 -7.74 7.19 11.36
CA ARG A 151 -6.87 8.32 10.99
C ARG A 151 -5.50 7.85 10.47
N LYS A 152 -4.91 6.82 11.11
CA LYS A 152 -3.64 6.21 10.70
C LYS A 152 -3.73 5.64 9.29
N LEU A 153 -4.78 4.88 8.97
CA LEU A 153 -5.00 4.29 7.65
C LEU A 153 -5.26 5.35 6.57
N ARG A 154 -6.08 6.36 6.85
CA ARG A 154 -6.29 7.49 5.94
C ARG A 154 -5.03 8.27 5.64
N LEU A 155 -4.23 8.55 6.65
CA LEU A 155 -2.95 9.25 6.49
C LEU A 155 -1.97 8.43 5.65
N ARG A 156 -1.90 7.12 5.90
CA ARG A 156 -1.08 6.19 5.09
C ARG A 156 -1.51 6.21 3.63
N LYS A 157 -2.80 6.06 3.35
CA LYS A 157 -3.35 6.09 1.97
C LYS A 157 -3.12 7.45 1.28
N ALA A 158 -3.25 8.55 2.02
CA ALA A 158 -2.94 9.88 1.50
C ALA A 158 -1.45 10.04 1.17
N ASN A 159 -0.56 9.56 2.04
CA ASN A 159 0.88 9.58 1.80
C ASN A 159 1.28 8.70 0.61
N GLU A 160 0.72 7.49 0.49
CA GLU A 160 0.94 6.62 -0.68
C GLU A 160 0.50 7.30 -1.98
N LYS A 161 -0.66 7.97 -1.95
CA LYS A 161 -1.14 8.74 -3.11
C LYS A 161 -0.23 9.93 -3.44
N LEU A 162 0.24 10.65 -2.44
CA LEU A 162 1.22 11.73 -2.61
C LEU A 162 2.54 11.19 -3.14
N SER A 163 3.06 10.10 -2.58
CA SER A 163 4.29 9.46 -3.06
C SER A 163 4.19 9.05 -4.52
N ARG A 164 3.07 8.42 -4.93
CA ARG A 164 2.84 8.07 -6.35
C ARG A 164 2.87 9.31 -7.27
N LEU A 165 2.26 10.42 -6.87
CA LEU A 165 2.30 11.68 -7.61
C LEU A 165 3.71 12.29 -7.65
N TYR A 166 4.50 12.04 -6.62
CA TYR A 166 5.85 12.58 -6.49
C TYR A 166 6.91 11.81 -7.28
N VAL A 167 6.69 10.49 -7.53
CA VAL A 167 7.65 9.62 -8.22
C VAL A 167 7.36 9.42 -9.71
N LEU A 168 6.24 9.91 -10.24
CA LEU A 168 5.92 9.85 -11.66
C LEU A 168 6.29 11.12 -12.38
N ASP A 169 6.79 10.99 -13.63
CA ASP A 169 6.98 12.11 -14.55
C ASP A 169 5.64 12.48 -15.19
N SER A 170 5.23 13.74 -15.06
CA SER A 170 3.91 14.20 -15.50
C SER A 170 3.73 14.20 -17.03
N LEU A 171 4.82 14.25 -17.81
CA LEU A 171 4.77 14.23 -19.26
C LEU A 171 4.63 12.82 -19.82
N THR A 172 5.37 11.89 -19.23
CA THR A 172 5.53 10.53 -19.76
C THR A 172 4.73 9.47 -19.01
N GLY A 173 4.37 9.71 -17.74
CA GLY A 173 3.76 8.71 -16.86
C GLY A 173 4.69 7.57 -16.46
N LEU A 174 5.96 7.59 -16.85
CA LEU A 174 7.00 6.73 -16.32
C LEU A 174 7.45 7.24 -14.95
N TYR A 175 8.23 6.45 -14.23
CA TYR A 175 8.88 6.97 -13.03
C TYR A 175 9.78 8.17 -13.37
N ASN A 176 9.88 9.12 -12.45
CA ASN A 176 10.85 10.22 -12.54
C ASN A 176 12.15 9.86 -11.81
N ARG A 177 13.13 10.78 -11.81
CA ARG A 177 14.43 10.58 -11.16
C ARG A 177 14.34 10.33 -9.66
N MET A 178 13.28 10.81 -8.97
CA MET A 178 13.09 10.57 -7.53
C MET A 178 12.80 9.10 -7.23
N ALA A 179 12.22 8.39 -8.20
CA ALA A 179 11.96 6.96 -8.09
C ALA A 179 13.24 6.08 -8.02
N TYR A 180 14.42 6.65 -8.29
CA TYR A 180 15.68 5.91 -8.24
C TYR A 180 15.91 5.27 -6.87
N GLN A 181 15.79 6.04 -5.79
CA GLN A 181 16.00 5.54 -4.43
C GLN A 181 14.85 4.67 -3.94
N GLU A 182 13.65 4.94 -4.39
CA GLU A 182 12.45 4.25 -3.90
C GLU A 182 12.19 2.91 -4.61
N PHE A 183 12.55 2.78 -5.89
CA PHE A 183 12.24 1.59 -6.69
C PHE A 183 13.48 0.93 -7.33
N ALA A 184 14.41 1.71 -7.89
CA ALA A 184 15.53 1.16 -8.62
C ALA A 184 16.59 0.53 -7.70
N GLU A 185 17.02 1.24 -6.65
CA GLU A 185 17.95 0.70 -5.66
C GLU A 185 17.40 -0.54 -4.92
N PRO A 186 16.15 -0.54 -4.40
CA PRO A 186 15.57 -1.72 -3.77
C PRO A 186 15.43 -2.92 -4.73
N LEU A 187 15.06 -2.68 -5.99
CA LEU A 187 15.02 -3.74 -6.99
C LEU A 187 16.41 -4.35 -7.24
N TYR A 188 17.42 -3.49 -7.39
CA TYR A 188 18.81 -3.91 -7.57
C TYR A 188 19.30 -4.74 -6.38
N GLU A 189 19.07 -4.28 -5.15
CA GLU A 189 19.43 -4.99 -3.92
C GLU A 189 18.70 -6.32 -3.78
N LYS A 190 17.42 -6.38 -4.13
CA LYS A 190 16.66 -7.65 -4.16
C LYS A 190 17.29 -8.65 -5.13
N CYS A 191 17.68 -8.20 -6.33
CA CYS A 191 18.38 -9.05 -7.29
C CYS A 191 19.75 -9.49 -6.77
N ARG A 192 20.49 -8.62 -6.09
CA ARG A 192 21.78 -8.93 -5.44
C ARG A 192 21.63 -10.05 -4.41
N LEU A 193 20.64 -9.94 -3.52
CA LEU A 193 20.37 -10.97 -2.51
C LEU A 193 19.97 -12.32 -3.14
N GLN A 194 19.27 -12.29 -4.27
CA GLN A 194 18.86 -13.47 -5.02
C GLN A 194 19.94 -14.01 -5.99
N LYS A 195 21.09 -13.35 -6.08
CA LYS A 195 22.18 -13.67 -7.04
C LYS A 195 21.68 -13.71 -8.49
N LYS A 196 20.75 -12.82 -8.85
CA LYS A 196 20.19 -12.70 -10.21
C LYS A 196 20.96 -11.64 -10.98
N ALA A 197 21.05 -11.83 -12.30
CA ALA A 197 21.52 -10.79 -13.19
C ALA A 197 20.53 -9.63 -13.28
N VAL A 198 21.03 -8.43 -13.56
CA VAL A 198 20.22 -7.26 -13.92
C VAL A 198 20.78 -6.64 -15.18
N THR A 199 19.90 -6.28 -16.09
CA THR A 199 20.26 -5.43 -17.23
C THR A 199 19.81 -4.00 -16.94
N VAL A 200 20.72 -3.05 -17.07
CA VAL A 200 20.43 -1.63 -17.05
C VAL A 200 20.50 -1.11 -18.48
N MET A 201 19.45 -0.48 -18.97
CA MET A 201 19.43 0.20 -20.26
C MET A 201 19.40 1.71 -20.05
N PHE A 202 20.22 2.42 -20.80
CA PHE A 202 20.22 3.87 -20.87
C PHE A 202 19.77 4.29 -22.27
N ILE A 203 18.80 5.20 -22.33
CA ILE A 203 18.13 5.63 -23.55
C ILE A 203 18.16 7.16 -23.57
N ASP A 204 18.49 7.74 -24.73
CA ASP A 204 18.58 9.19 -24.94
C ASP A 204 17.85 9.55 -26.24
N ALA A 205 16.97 10.56 -26.18
CA ALA A 205 16.26 11.04 -27.36
C ALA A 205 17.23 11.64 -28.39
N ASP A 206 17.11 11.22 -29.63
CA ASP A 206 17.96 11.76 -30.70
C ASP A 206 17.32 13.04 -31.25
N HIS A 207 18.11 14.09 -31.39
CA HIS A 207 17.71 15.36 -32.03
C HIS A 207 16.64 16.21 -31.30
N LEU A 208 16.28 15.93 -30.04
CA LEU A 208 15.25 16.68 -29.29
C LEU A 208 15.46 18.21 -29.37
N LYS A 209 16.69 18.68 -29.26
CA LYS A 209 16.98 20.13 -29.39
C LYS A 209 16.59 20.67 -30.78
N TYR A 210 16.92 19.94 -31.83
CA TYR A 210 16.53 20.33 -33.19
C TYR A 210 15.02 20.36 -33.38
N ILE A 211 14.32 19.38 -32.86
CA ILE A 211 12.86 19.30 -32.90
C ILE A 211 12.25 20.51 -32.15
N ASN A 212 12.72 20.78 -30.94
CA ASN A 212 12.27 21.92 -30.16
C ASN A 212 12.51 23.27 -30.90
N ASP A 213 13.71 23.44 -31.47
CA ASP A 213 14.12 24.69 -32.14
C ASP A 213 13.35 24.89 -33.46
N THR A 214 12.97 23.79 -34.16
CA THR A 214 12.31 23.82 -35.47
C THR A 214 10.82 23.83 -35.41
N PHE A 215 10.24 22.94 -34.54
CA PHE A 215 8.82 22.66 -34.49
C PHE A 215 8.13 23.08 -33.16
N GLY A 216 8.92 23.58 -32.21
CA GLY A 216 8.45 24.03 -30.91
C GLY A 216 8.43 22.94 -29.85
N HIS A 217 8.32 23.38 -28.59
CA HIS A 217 8.37 22.50 -27.41
C HIS A 217 7.25 21.44 -27.35
N ASP A 218 6.09 21.71 -27.92
CA ASP A 218 4.99 20.72 -27.97
C ASP A 218 5.35 19.50 -28.82
N MET A 219 6.09 19.71 -29.90
CA MET A 219 6.60 18.63 -30.74
C MET A 219 7.73 17.85 -30.07
N GLY A 220 8.63 18.53 -29.36
CA GLY A 220 9.60 17.84 -28.50
C GLY A 220 8.95 17.02 -27.37
N ASN A 221 7.88 17.53 -26.78
CA ASN A 221 7.09 16.77 -25.81
C ASN A 221 6.41 15.54 -26.45
N LEU A 222 6.00 15.62 -27.71
CA LEU A 222 5.45 14.51 -28.47
C LEU A 222 6.50 13.42 -28.70
N GLU A 223 7.76 13.79 -29.05
CA GLU A 223 8.88 12.87 -29.18
C GLU A 223 9.13 12.13 -27.83
N ILE A 224 9.24 12.86 -26.74
CA ILE A 224 9.46 12.30 -25.41
C ILE A 224 8.33 11.32 -25.01
N ARG A 225 7.07 11.64 -25.31
CA ARG A 225 5.94 10.73 -25.11
C ARG A 225 6.04 9.49 -25.99
N GLY A 226 6.43 9.64 -27.24
CA GLY A 226 6.61 8.52 -28.17
C GLY A 226 7.68 7.53 -27.68
N ILE A 227 8.80 8.03 -27.15
CA ILE A 227 9.84 7.19 -26.54
C ILE A 227 9.28 6.45 -25.31
N ALA A 228 8.54 7.15 -24.43
CA ALA A 228 7.92 6.53 -23.26
C ALA A 228 6.88 5.46 -23.64
N ASP A 229 6.12 5.67 -24.71
CA ASP A 229 5.18 4.68 -25.25
C ASP A 229 5.92 3.45 -25.78
N GLY A 230 7.04 3.64 -26.47
CA GLY A 230 7.94 2.57 -26.89
C GLY A 230 8.47 1.75 -25.70
N ILE A 231 8.87 2.43 -24.64
CA ILE A 231 9.32 1.78 -23.40
C ILE A 231 8.18 0.93 -22.81
N ARG A 232 6.99 1.46 -22.63
CA ARG A 232 5.83 0.72 -22.09
C ARG A 232 5.40 -0.46 -22.97
N LYS A 233 5.51 -0.33 -24.27
CA LYS A 233 5.12 -1.37 -25.23
C LYS A 233 6.06 -2.57 -25.21
N VAL A 234 7.35 -2.36 -24.96
CA VAL A 234 8.39 -3.37 -25.16
C VAL A 234 8.90 -3.99 -23.87
N PHE A 235 9.08 -3.17 -22.83
CA PHE A 235 9.65 -3.67 -21.57
C PHE A 235 8.58 -4.27 -20.66
N PRO A 236 8.90 -5.37 -19.96
CA PRO A 236 7.93 -6.06 -19.10
C PRO A 236 7.54 -5.20 -17.88
N PRO A 237 6.35 -5.46 -17.27
CA PRO A 237 5.85 -4.69 -16.15
C PRO A 237 6.72 -4.77 -14.88
N GLU A 238 7.56 -5.80 -14.76
CA GLU A 238 8.52 -5.96 -13.67
C GLU A 238 9.74 -5.03 -13.80
N ALA A 239 9.92 -4.41 -14.96
CA ALA A 239 10.99 -3.46 -15.20
C ALA A 239 10.69 -2.12 -14.49
N VAL A 240 11.71 -1.54 -13.86
CA VAL A 240 11.65 -0.16 -13.39
C VAL A 240 12.09 0.77 -14.52
N SER A 241 11.12 1.43 -15.15
CA SER A 241 11.36 2.35 -16.27
C SER A 241 11.17 3.79 -15.81
N MET A 242 12.17 4.65 -15.97
CA MET A 242 12.15 6.02 -15.48
C MET A 242 12.66 7.03 -16.52
N ARG A 243 12.11 8.23 -16.48
CA ARG A 243 12.69 9.41 -17.11
C ARG A 243 13.74 9.98 -16.16
N TYR A 244 15.00 9.80 -16.51
CA TYR A 244 16.14 10.11 -15.66
C TYR A 244 16.61 11.57 -15.79
N GLY A 245 16.47 12.13 -16.98
CA GLY A 245 16.79 13.52 -17.36
C GLY A 245 15.71 14.14 -18.25
N GLY A 246 16.00 15.24 -18.92
CA GLY A 246 15.09 15.90 -19.85
C GLY A 246 14.74 15.02 -21.06
N ASP A 247 15.75 14.40 -21.63
CA ASP A 247 15.72 13.52 -22.81
C ASP A 247 16.24 12.11 -22.54
N GLU A 248 16.59 11.81 -21.27
CA GLU A 248 17.24 10.59 -20.84
C GLU A 248 16.28 9.68 -20.10
N PHE A 249 16.34 8.37 -20.39
CA PHE A 249 15.55 7.36 -19.73
C PHE A 249 16.45 6.20 -19.27
N VAL A 250 16.08 5.59 -18.15
CA VAL A 250 16.74 4.41 -17.60
C VAL A 250 15.72 3.31 -17.38
N VAL A 251 16.06 2.09 -17.80
CA VAL A 251 15.23 0.89 -17.58
C VAL A 251 16.06 -0.18 -16.89
N LEU A 252 15.59 -0.63 -15.72
CA LEU A 252 16.15 -1.75 -14.99
C LEU A 252 15.31 -3.00 -15.25
N LEU A 253 15.96 -4.07 -15.65
CA LEU A 253 15.37 -5.36 -16.03
C LEU A 253 15.91 -6.47 -15.12
N PRO A 254 15.14 -6.93 -14.13
CA PRO A 254 15.57 -8.02 -13.25
C PRO A 254 15.60 -9.35 -14.01
N GLY A 255 16.66 -10.13 -13.82
CA GLY A 255 16.81 -11.46 -14.43
C GLY A 255 17.07 -11.45 -15.94
N CYS A 256 17.27 -10.28 -16.55
CA CYS A 256 17.49 -10.16 -17.99
C CYS A 256 18.97 -10.39 -18.33
N GLU A 257 19.22 -11.35 -19.20
CA GLU A 257 20.55 -11.69 -19.70
C GLU A 257 20.86 -11.01 -21.04
N LYS A 258 22.11 -11.10 -21.50
CA LYS A 258 22.62 -10.39 -22.68
C LYS A 258 21.79 -10.64 -23.95
N THR A 259 21.41 -11.89 -24.23
CA THR A 259 20.61 -12.23 -25.41
C THR A 259 19.21 -11.61 -25.39
N GLN A 260 18.59 -11.57 -24.21
CA GLN A 260 17.31 -10.94 -24.00
C GLN A 260 17.44 -9.41 -24.12
N ALA A 261 18.50 -8.82 -23.56
CA ALA A 261 18.78 -7.40 -23.66
C ALA A 261 18.95 -6.94 -25.11
N GLU A 262 19.66 -7.71 -25.93
CA GLU A 262 19.80 -7.44 -27.38
C GLU A 262 18.46 -7.52 -28.10
N SER A 263 17.65 -8.53 -27.81
CA SER A 263 16.30 -8.68 -28.37
C SER A 263 15.37 -7.52 -27.99
N LEU A 264 15.37 -7.11 -26.71
CA LEU A 264 14.58 -5.99 -26.22
C LEU A 264 15.03 -4.66 -26.84
N LYS A 265 16.35 -4.44 -26.97
CA LYS A 265 16.89 -3.28 -27.69
C LYS A 265 16.39 -3.23 -29.13
N ALA A 266 16.45 -4.34 -29.86
CA ALA A 266 15.99 -4.40 -31.25
C ALA A 266 14.47 -4.17 -31.35
N ALA A 267 13.69 -4.78 -30.44
CA ALA A 267 12.25 -4.59 -30.35
C ALA A 267 11.87 -3.14 -30.04
N PHE A 268 12.62 -2.47 -29.14
CA PHE A 268 12.39 -1.08 -28.79
C PHE A 268 12.63 -0.15 -30.00
N LEU A 269 13.74 -0.29 -30.71
CA LEU A 269 14.01 0.52 -31.89
C LEU A 269 12.95 0.31 -32.99
N LYS A 270 12.47 -0.93 -33.17
CA LYS A 270 11.36 -1.22 -34.08
C LYS A 270 10.05 -0.58 -33.62
N ALA A 271 9.77 -0.60 -32.32
CA ALA A 271 8.57 0.03 -31.77
C ALA A 271 8.58 1.54 -31.99
N LEU A 272 9.75 2.21 -31.87
CA LEU A 272 9.87 3.63 -32.16
C LEU A 272 9.57 3.93 -33.65
N ASP A 273 10.05 3.11 -34.58
CA ASP A 273 9.73 3.27 -36.01
C ASP A 273 8.22 3.11 -36.29
N GLU A 274 7.56 2.18 -35.63
CA GLU A 274 6.10 2.01 -35.71
C GLU A 274 5.35 3.22 -35.13
N ILE A 275 5.79 3.74 -33.99
CA ILE A 275 5.21 4.91 -33.33
C ILE A 275 5.42 6.16 -34.21
N SER A 276 6.62 6.36 -34.74
CA SER A 276 6.96 7.47 -35.64
C SER A 276 5.99 7.52 -36.82
N LYS A 277 5.76 6.38 -37.48
CA LYS A 277 4.81 6.26 -38.61
C LYS A 277 3.36 6.57 -38.19
N SER A 278 2.97 6.24 -36.98
CA SER A 278 1.61 6.47 -36.47
C SER A 278 1.33 7.92 -36.07
N LEU A 279 2.36 8.66 -35.68
CA LEU A 279 2.21 10.04 -35.22
C LEU A 279 1.98 11.04 -36.34
N HIS A 280 2.28 10.69 -37.61
CA HIS A 280 2.14 11.56 -38.78
C HIS A 280 2.82 12.94 -38.55
N ALA A 281 3.89 12.97 -37.76
CA ALA A 281 4.67 14.18 -37.49
C ALA A 281 5.68 14.46 -38.63
N GLU A 282 6.16 15.69 -38.71
CA GLU A 282 7.19 16.10 -39.68
C GLU A 282 8.61 15.65 -39.28
N PHE A 283 8.72 14.83 -38.23
CA PHE A 283 9.98 14.29 -37.71
C PHE A 283 9.78 12.84 -37.27
N ASP A 284 10.88 12.08 -37.23
CA ASP A 284 10.89 10.72 -36.73
C ASP A 284 11.18 10.68 -35.24
N VAL A 285 10.46 9.83 -34.49
CA VAL A 285 10.75 9.54 -33.07
C VAL A 285 11.95 8.62 -33.01
N GLU A 286 13.09 9.15 -32.61
CA GLU A 286 14.34 8.40 -32.59
C GLU A 286 15.00 8.46 -31.21
N ALA A 287 15.63 7.35 -30.83
CA ALA A 287 16.44 7.28 -29.61
C ALA A 287 17.68 6.42 -29.82
N SER A 288 18.71 6.76 -29.07
CA SER A 288 19.92 5.96 -28.92
C SER A 288 19.85 5.16 -27.64
N ILE A 289 20.28 3.88 -27.66
CA ILE A 289 20.17 2.99 -26.53
C ILE A 289 21.47 2.18 -26.33
N GLY A 290 21.95 2.19 -25.08
CA GLY A 290 23.02 1.33 -24.59
C GLY A 290 22.55 0.47 -23.43
N TYR A 291 23.26 -0.61 -23.14
CA TYR A 291 22.92 -1.46 -22.01
C TYR A 291 24.13 -2.09 -21.35
N GLU A 292 24.02 -2.34 -20.06
CA GLU A 292 24.98 -3.09 -19.24
C GLU A 292 24.25 -4.28 -18.58
N VAL A 293 24.85 -5.47 -18.70
CA VAL A 293 24.36 -6.69 -18.02
C VAL A 293 25.36 -7.03 -16.94
N VAL A 294 24.92 -7.12 -15.70
CA VAL A 294 25.78 -7.43 -14.58
C VAL A 294 25.14 -8.48 -13.67
N LEU A 295 25.98 -9.28 -13.02
CA LEU A 295 25.56 -10.02 -11.84
C LEU A 295 25.55 -9.02 -10.67
N CYS A 296 24.41 -8.87 -10.00
CA CYS A 296 24.28 -7.91 -8.92
C CYS A 296 25.29 -8.17 -7.79
N GLY A 297 26.00 -7.11 -7.39
CA GLY A 297 27.06 -7.14 -6.38
C GLY A 297 28.47 -7.04 -6.92
N GLU A 298 28.67 -7.19 -8.24
CA GLU A 298 29.97 -6.94 -8.89
C GLU A 298 30.24 -5.44 -9.08
N LYS A 299 29.17 -4.66 -9.31
CA LYS A 299 29.22 -3.20 -9.51
C LYS A 299 28.09 -2.56 -8.72
N SER A 300 28.18 -1.28 -8.44
CA SER A 300 27.06 -0.49 -7.93
C SER A 300 26.06 -0.20 -9.05
N LEU A 301 24.80 0.11 -8.71
CA LEU A 301 23.80 0.49 -9.69
C LEU A 301 24.21 1.75 -10.48
N ASN A 302 24.84 2.73 -9.83
CA ASN A 302 25.36 3.92 -10.49
C ASN A 302 26.45 3.60 -11.52
N GLU A 303 27.38 2.69 -11.22
CA GLU A 303 28.38 2.23 -12.20
C GLU A 303 27.73 1.53 -13.38
N CYS A 304 26.67 0.74 -13.16
CA CYS A 304 25.93 0.09 -14.23
C CYS A 304 25.25 1.10 -15.15
N ILE A 305 24.63 2.13 -14.59
CA ILE A 305 24.01 3.24 -15.35
C ILE A 305 25.05 3.96 -16.19
N ASN A 306 26.19 4.34 -15.61
CA ASN A 306 27.27 5.02 -16.32
C ASN A 306 27.84 4.17 -17.47
N ASN A 307 28.02 2.86 -17.26
CA ASN A 307 28.50 1.97 -18.32
C ASN A 307 27.45 1.80 -19.44
N ALA A 308 26.17 1.80 -19.12
CA ALA A 308 25.09 1.76 -20.10
C ALA A 308 25.03 3.07 -20.91
N ASP A 309 25.23 4.23 -20.27
CA ASP A 309 25.32 5.54 -20.92
C ASP A 309 26.51 5.59 -21.89
N GLU A 310 27.73 5.17 -21.47
CA GLU A 310 28.89 5.12 -22.36
C GLU A 310 28.62 4.28 -23.63
N LYS A 311 27.95 3.13 -23.48
CA LYS A 311 27.57 2.27 -24.61
C LYS A 311 26.49 2.92 -25.49
N MET A 312 25.54 3.62 -24.89
CA MET A 312 24.56 4.42 -25.64
C MET A 312 25.25 5.50 -26.46
N TYR A 313 26.19 6.21 -25.86
CA TYR A 313 26.96 7.27 -26.57
C TYR A 313 27.77 6.71 -27.75
N GLN A 314 28.40 5.53 -27.59
CA GLN A 314 29.09 4.85 -28.69
C GLN A 314 28.10 4.47 -29.81
N PHE A 315 26.94 3.97 -29.47
CA PHE A 315 25.89 3.64 -30.44
C PHE A 315 25.41 4.90 -31.18
N LYS A 316 25.19 6.01 -30.46
CA LYS A 316 24.80 7.31 -31.03
C LYS A 316 25.84 7.84 -32.03
N LYS A 317 27.12 7.71 -31.71
CA LYS A 317 28.22 8.08 -32.62
C LYS A 317 28.26 7.22 -33.91
N ALA A 318 28.09 5.90 -33.76
CA ALA A 318 28.12 5.00 -34.90
C ALA A 318 26.96 5.29 -35.86
N ARG A 319 25.74 5.56 -35.37
CA ARG A 319 24.57 5.94 -36.19
C ARG A 319 24.81 7.26 -36.94
N LYS A 320 25.40 8.28 -36.29
CA LYS A 320 25.72 9.56 -36.92
C LYS A 320 26.78 9.41 -38.03
N ALA A 321 27.72 8.46 -37.88
CA ALA A 321 28.74 8.20 -38.91
C ALA A 321 28.17 7.49 -40.13
N GLN A 322 27.16 6.66 -39.99
CA GLN A 322 26.49 5.95 -41.11
C GLN A 322 25.53 6.83 -41.91
N ARG A 323 25.08 7.96 -41.34
CA ARG A 323 24.16 8.92 -41.99
C ARG A 323 24.89 10.05 -42.78
N LYS A 324 26.20 10.12 -42.64
CA LYS A 324 27.07 11.01 -43.47
C LYS A 324 27.55 10.29 -44.73
#